data_2bb52e790d2f49bf4801488ad751d765
#
_entry.id   2bb52e790d2f49bf4801488ad751d765
#
_cell.length_a   1.000
_cell.length_b   1.000
_cell.length_c   1.000
_cell.angle_alpha   90.00
_cell.angle_beta   90.00
_cell.angle_gamma   90.00
#
_symmetry.space_group_name_H-M   'P 1'
#
loop_
_entity.id
_entity.type
_entity.pdbx_description
1 polymer ?
#
loop_
_entity_poly.entity_id
_entity_poly.type
_entity_poly.pdbx_seq_one_letter_code
_entity_poly.pdbx_strand_id
1 'polypeptide(L)'
;MTSIFLATDPVADLSLSVDTVWMLLAAMLVFFMQPGFALCEAGFTRSKNTANILFKNFVDFMFGSILFWLLGFGFMFGSNGEGFIGMPHFGDFSFYESDLPVEGFLIFQTVFCATAATIVSGAMAERTKFSMYCIYSVFISLLIYPISGHWTWGGGWLMNGDEGSFMMSTFGATFHDFAGSAIVHSVGGVLAFVGAIA
;
A
#
# COMPACT_ATOMS: atom_id res chain seq x y z
N MET A 1 11.23 -45.37 -3.78
CA MET A 1 10.85 -44.14 -3.10
C MET A 1 9.47 -43.74 -3.63
N THR A 2 8.45 -44.08 -2.90
CA THR A 2 7.06 -43.83 -3.26
C THR A 2 6.75 -42.39 -2.85
N SER A 3 6.63 -41.50 -3.82
CA SER A 3 6.12 -40.14 -3.57
C SER A 3 4.67 -40.30 -3.07
N ILE A 4 4.47 -40.05 -1.78
CA ILE A 4 3.15 -39.85 -1.21
C ILE A 4 2.68 -38.53 -1.84
N PHE A 5 1.83 -38.61 -2.87
CA PHE A 5 0.98 -37.50 -3.24
C PHE A 5 0.08 -37.27 -2.03
N LEU A 6 0.39 -36.26 -1.23
CA LEU A 6 -0.56 -35.70 -0.29
C LEU A 6 -1.75 -35.25 -1.14
N ALA A 7 -2.87 -35.97 -1.05
CA ALA A 7 -4.10 -35.59 -1.70
C ALA A 7 -4.49 -34.22 -1.10
N THR A 8 -4.37 -33.17 -1.90
CA THR A 8 -4.86 -31.84 -1.54
C THR A 8 -6.38 -31.97 -1.32
N ASP A 9 -6.88 -31.33 -0.28
CA ASP A 9 -8.32 -31.30 -0.04
C ASP A 9 -8.99 -30.46 -1.15
N PRO A 10 -9.81 -31.05 -2.04
CA PRO A 10 -10.43 -30.32 -3.15
C PRO A 10 -11.27 -29.11 -2.69
N VAL A 11 -11.81 -29.17 -1.47
CA VAL A 11 -12.59 -28.07 -0.89
C VAL A 11 -11.64 -26.91 -0.48
N ALA A 12 -10.50 -27.24 0.12
CA ALA A 12 -9.48 -26.23 0.47
C ALA A 12 -8.92 -25.57 -0.79
N ASP A 13 -8.60 -26.34 -1.83
CA ASP A 13 -8.10 -25.80 -3.10
C ASP A 13 -9.14 -24.91 -3.80
N LEU A 14 -10.42 -25.28 -3.74
CA LEU A 14 -11.49 -24.45 -4.28
C LEU A 14 -11.65 -23.16 -3.49
N SER A 15 -11.63 -23.21 -2.16
CA SER A 15 -11.69 -22.04 -1.29
C SER A 15 -10.56 -21.06 -1.60
N LEU A 16 -9.32 -21.55 -1.66
CA LEU A 16 -8.14 -20.76 -2.00
C LEU A 16 -8.27 -20.08 -3.38
N SER A 17 -8.81 -20.81 -4.35
CA SER A 17 -9.04 -20.28 -5.70
C SER A 17 -10.06 -19.14 -5.70
N VAL A 18 -11.17 -19.30 -4.96
CA VAL A 18 -12.23 -18.29 -4.82
C VAL A 18 -11.68 -17.05 -4.10
N ASP A 19 -10.96 -17.25 -3.01
CA ASP A 19 -10.35 -16.15 -2.23
C ASP A 19 -9.31 -15.38 -3.07
N THR A 20 -8.52 -16.09 -3.88
CA THR A 20 -7.58 -15.47 -4.82
C THR A 20 -8.30 -14.62 -5.86
N VAL A 21 -9.36 -15.14 -6.47
CA VAL A 21 -10.17 -14.39 -7.44
C VAL A 21 -10.79 -13.15 -6.78
N TRP A 22 -11.31 -13.29 -5.56
CA TRP A 22 -11.89 -12.19 -4.79
C TRP A 22 -10.86 -11.09 -4.54
N MET A 23 -9.65 -11.46 -4.07
CA MET A 23 -8.54 -10.52 -3.85
C MET A 23 -8.14 -9.80 -5.14
N LEU A 24 -8.02 -10.52 -6.26
CA LEU A 24 -7.66 -9.91 -7.56
C LEU A 24 -8.74 -8.96 -8.08
N LEU A 25 -10.03 -9.30 -7.91
CA LEU A 25 -11.14 -8.40 -8.24
C LEU A 25 -11.08 -7.13 -7.37
N ALA A 26 -10.82 -7.27 -6.08
CA ALA A 26 -10.63 -6.12 -5.19
C ALA A 26 -9.43 -5.26 -5.62
N ALA A 27 -8.31 -5.89 -5.97
CA ALA A 27 -7.13 -5.19 -6.50
C ALA A 27 -7.46 -4.39 -7.77
N MET A 28 -8.24 -4.96 -8.69
CA MET A 28 -8.70 -4.25 -9.88
C MET A 28 -9.58 -3.04 -9.55
N LEU A 29 -10.50 -3.18 -8.59
CA LEU A 29 -11.35 -2.06 -8.15
C LEU A 29 -10.52 -0.93 -7.52
N VAL A 30 -9.53 -1.27 -6.69
CA VAL A 30 -8.60 -0.28 -6.12
C VAL A 30 -7.72 0.35 -7.21
N PHE A 31 -7.29 -0.44 -8.21
CA PHE A 31 -6.55 0.10 -9.36
C PHE A 31 -7.35 1.16 -10.11
N PHE A 32 -8.67 0.99 -10.26
CA PHE A 32 -9.53 2.00 -10.86
C PHE A 32 -9.59 3.32 -10.08
N MET A 33 -9.13 3.36 -8.84
CA MET A 33 -8.95 4.61 -8.11
C MET A 33 -7.89 5.51 -8.75
N GLN A 34 -6.88 4.96 -9.42
CA GLN A 34 -5.83 5.75 -10.09
C GLN A 34 -6.41 6.65 -11.21
N PRO A 35 -7.10 6.12 -12.23
CA PRO A 35 -7.78 6.99 -13.20
C PRO A 35 -8.89 7.83 -12.57
N GLY A 36 -9.55 7.36 -11.50
CA GLY A 36 -10.54 8.13 -10.75
C GLY A 36 -9.96 9.41 -10.16
N PHE A 37 -8.84 9.32 -9.44
CA PHE A 37 -8.11 10.47 -8.92
C PHE A 37 -7.60 11.37 -10.04
N ALA A 38 -7.00 10.81 -11.09
CA ALA A 38 -6.49 11.57 -12.21
C ALA A 38 -7.59 12.41 -12.88
N LEU A 39 -8.78 11.85 -13.10
CA LEU A 39 -9.93 12.56 -13.67
C LEU A 39 -10.49 13.61 -12.71
N CYS A 40 -10.59 13.29 -11.42
CA CYS A 40 -11.05 14.21 -10.40
C CYS A 40 -10.13 15.43 -10.30
N GLU A 41 -8.82 15.22 -10.20
CA GLU A 41 -7.82 16.30 -10.15
C GLU A 41 -7.83 17.13 -11.44
N ALA A 42 -7.91 16.48 -12.60
CA ALA A 42 -8.01 17.17 -13.88
C ALA A 42 -9.27 18.06 -13.97
N GLY A 43 -10.36 17.63 -13.35
CA GLY A 43 -11.61 18.39 -13.29
C GLY A 43 -11.55 19.63 -12.38
N PHE A 44 -10.73 19.59 -11.32
CA PHE A 44 -10.56 20.73 -10.39
C PHE A 44 -9.45 21.69 -10.78
N THR A 45 -8.60 21.33 -11.73
CA THR A 45 -7.50 22.17 -12.19
C THR A 45 -7.83 22.91 -13.49
N ARG A 46 -7.05 23.93 -13.81
CA ARG A 46 -7.22 24.67 -15.07
C ARG A 46 -6.95 23.77 -16.26
N SER A 47 -7.75 23.87 -17.30
CA SER A 47 -7.69 23.00 -18.50
C SER A 47 -6.30 22.92 -19.15
N LYS A 48 -5.51 24.00 -19.09
CA LYS A 48 -4.12 24.03 -19.59
C LYS A 48 -3.18 23.07 -18.83
N ASN A 49 -3.55 22.66 -17.62
CA ASN A 49 -2.74 21.79 -16.77
C ASN A 49 -3.19 20.32 -16.80
N THR A 50 -4.29 20.00 -17.47
CA THR A 50 -4.86 18.64 -17.52
C THR A 50 -3.84 17.59 -17.92
N ALA A 51 -3.08 17.81 -19.00
CA ALA A 51 -2.06 16.86 -19.45
C ALA A 51 -0.97 16.63 -18.38
N ASN A 52 -0.53 17.70 -17.71
CA ASN A 52 0.45 17.60 -16.63
C ASN A 52 -0.08 16.82 -15.43
N ILE A 53 -1.34 17.02 -15.06
CA ILE A 53 -1.99 16.28 -13.97
C ILE A 53 -2.12 14.79 -14.30
N LEU A 54 -2.62 14.46 -15.48
CA LEU A 54 -2.73 13.07 -15.91
C LEU A 54 -1.36 12.38 -15.94
N PHE A 55 -0.33 13.07 -16.43
CA PHE A 55 1.04 12.55 -16.47
C PHE A 55 1.63 12.36 -15.07
N LYS A 56 1.37 13.27 -14.12
CA LYS A 56 1.76 13.09 -12.72
C LYS A 56 1.18 11.81 -12.12
N ASN A 57 -0.12 11.60 -12.25
CA ASN A 57 -0.78 10.40 -11.71
C ASN A 57 -0.22 9.11 -12.34
N PHE A 58 0.11 9.12 -13.64
CA PHE A 58 0.76 8.00 -14.29
C PHE A 58 2.16 7.73 -13.71
N VAL A 59 2.95 8.78 -13.50
CA VAL A 59 4.30 8.69 -12.92
C VAL A 59 4.26 8.19 -11.48
N ASP A 60 3.29 8.61 -10.68
CA ASP A 60 3.08 8.10 -9.32
C ASP A 60 2.87 6.60 -9.30
N PHE A 61 1.96 6.14 -10.14
CA PHE A 61 1.70 4.71 -10.24
C PHE A 61 2.94 3.93 -10.68
N MET A 62 3.68 4.44 -11.67
CA MET A 62 4.88 3.80 -12.18
C MET A 62 5.99 3.72 -11.14
N PHE A 63 6.36 4.85 -10.52
CA PHE A 63 7.39 4.87 -9.49
C PHE A 63 6.95 4.16 -8.22
N GLY A 64 5.71 4.39 -7.80
CA GLY A 64 5.14 3.74 -6.62
C GLY A 64 5.20 2.21 -6.74
N SER A 65 4.81 1.67 -7.88
CA SER A 65 4.85 0.22 -8.11
C SER A 65 6.26 -0.34 -8.05
N ILE A 66 7.20 0.26 -8.79
CA ILE A 66 8.58 -0.24 -8.86
C ILE A 66 9.25 -0.17 -7.48
N LEU A 67 9.14 0.96 -6.81
CA LEU A 67 9.80 1.18 -5.52
C LEU A 67 9.19 0.33 -4.41
N PHE A 68 7.88 0.20 -4.42
CA PHE A 68 7.18 -0.66 -3.47
C PHE A 68 7.56 -2.14 -3.67
N TRP A 69 7.69 -2.60 -4.91
CA TRP A 69 8.14 -3.97 -5.19
C TRP A 69 9.60 -4.21 -4.80
N LEU A 70 10.47 -3.23 -5.00
CA LEU A 70 11.89 -3.39 -4.70
C LEU A 70 12.19 -3.41 -3.19
N LEU A 71 11.55 -2.54 -2.43
CA LEU A 71 11.86 -2.34 -1.02
C LEU A 71 10.63 -2.14 -0.14
N GLY A 72 9.62 -1.39 -0.61
CA GLY A 72 8.47 -0.98 0.19
C GLY A 72 7.70 -2.16 0.76
N PHE A 73 7.52 -3.22 -0.01
CA PHE A 73 6.83 -4.43 0.45
C PHE A 73 7.58 -5.10 1.61
N GLY A 74 8.90 -5.16 1.55
CA GLY A 74 9.73 -5.67 2.65
C GLY A 74 9.65 -4.80 3.89
N PHE A 75 9.71 -3.47 3.75
CA PHE A 75 9.53 -2.55 4.87
C PHE A 75 8.14 -2.63 5.49
N MET A 76 7.12 -2.96 4.71
CA MET A 76 5.75 -3.06 5.19
C MET A 76 5.44 -4.42 5.84
N PHE A 77 5.83 -5.51 5.23
CA PHE A 77 5.44 -6.87 5.62
C PHE A 77 6.60 -7.76 6.11
N GLY A 78 7.85 -7.29 6.04
CA GLY A 78 8.98 -8.03 6.56
C GLY A 78 8.97 -8.13 8.08
N SER A 79 9.33 -9.29 8.61
CA SER A 79 9.43 -9.53 10.05
C SER A 79 10.74 -8.96 10.61
N ASN A 80 10.69 -8.14 11.65
CA ASN A 80 11.87 -7.65 12.35
C ASN A 80 11.80 -7.77 13.88
N GLY A 81 10.68 -8.23 14.42
CA GLY A 81 10.49 -8.44 15.85
C GLY A 81 10.27 -7.18 16.69
N GLU A 82 10.48 -5.97 16.16
CA GLU A 82 10.37 -4.72 16.93
C GLU A 82 9.11 -3.90 16.62
N GLY A 83 8.36 -4.28 15.61
CA GLY A 83 7.05 -3.70 15.29
C GLY A 83 7.06 -2.27 14.75
N PHE A 84 8.22 -1.69 14.43
CA PHE A 84 8.32 -0.32 13.93
C PHE A 84 8.50 -0.25 12.41
N ILE A 85 9.35 -1.10 11.85
CA ILE A 85 9.61 -1.18 10.40
C ILE A 85 10.00 -2.62 10.06
N GLY A 86 9.50 -3.14 8.94
CA GLY A 86 9.90 -4.45 8.43
C GLY A 86 11.33 -4.47 7.88
N MET A 87 11.89 -5.67 7.74
CA MET A 87 13.21 -5.83 7.12
C MET A 87 13.13 -5.68 5.60
N PRO A 88 14.09 -4.98 4.99
CA PRO A 88 14.10 -4.84 3.54
C PRO A 88 14.42 -6.18 2.87
N HIS A 89 13.62 -6.53 1.88
CA HIS A 89 13.84 -7.67 0.99
C HIS A 89 13.81 -7.15 -0.46
N PHE A 90 14.95 -7.14 -1.12
CA PHE A 90 15.12 -6.57 -2.46
C PHE A 90 14.47 -7.44 -3.54
N GLY A 91 13.16 -7.27 -3.77
CA GLY A 91 12.42 -8.01 -4.78
C GLY A 91 12.28 -9.50 -4.49
N ASP A 92 12.69 -9.97 -3.32
CA ASP A 92 12.42 -11.30 -2.83
C ASP A 92 11.18 -11.26 -1.94
N PHE A 93 10.14 -11.99 -2.31
CA PHE A 93 8.86 -12.06 -1.60
C PHE A 93 8.66 -13.38 -0.85
N SER A 94 9.66 -14.26 -0.87
CA SER A 94 9.60 -15.59 -0.23
C SER A 94 9.47 -15.53 1.30
N PHE A 95 9.78 -14.37 1.90
CA PHE A 95 9.63 -14.15 3.34
C PHE A 95 8.17 -14.02 3.79
N TYR A 96 7.26 -13.69 2.85
CA TYR A 96 5.86 -13.48 3.17
C TYR A 96 5.09 -14.79 3.08
N GLU A 97 4.72 -15.32 4.23
CA GLU A 97 3.93 -16.54 4.34
C GLU A 97 2.44 -16.20 4.38
N SER A 98 1.70 -16.71 3.42
CA SER A 98 0.25 -16.52 3.30
C SER A 98 -0.36 -17.72 2.58
N ASP A 99 -1.60 -18.03 2.88
CA ASP A 99 -2.37 -19.01 2.12
C ASP A 99 -2.67 -18.51 0.69
N LEU A 100 -2.74 -17.18 0.50
CA LEU A 100 -2.96 -16.57 -0.81
C LEU A 100 -1.65 -16.41 -1.59
N PRO A 101 -1.68 -16.46 -2.94
CA PRO A 101 -0.51 -16.22 -3.77
C PRO A 101 0.11 -14.85 -3.48
N VAL A 102 1.39 -14.83 -3.15
CA VAL A 102 2.11 -13.61 -2.77
C VAL A 102 2.12 -12.56 -3.88
N GLU A 103 2.16 -12.98 -5.13
CA GLU A 103 2.12 -12.08 -6.29
C GLU A 103 0.78 -11.34 -6.39
N GLY A 104 -0.33 -12.02 -6.11
CA GLY A 104 -1.65 -11.40 -6.06
C GLY A 104 -1.76 -10.42 -4.91
N PHE A 105 -1.27 -10.78 -3.74
CA PHE A 105 -1.21 -9.89 -2.57
C PHE A 105 -0.30 -8.68 -2.80
N LEU A 106 0.86 -8.88 -3.43
CA LEU A 106 1.77 -7.81 -3.81
C LEU A 106 1.09 -6.78 -4.73
N ILE A 107 0.37 -7.23 -5.77
CA ILE A 107 -0.39 -6.35 -6.65
C ILE A 107 -1.45 -5.58 -5.85
N PHE A 108 -2.21 -6.28 -5.01
CA PHE A 108 -3.24 -5.67 -4.18
C PHE A 108 -2.68 -4.57 -3.26
N GLN A 109 -1.55 -4.81 -2.61
CA GLN A 109 -0.91 -3.82 -1.75
C GLN A 109 -0.25 -2.67 -2.53
N THR A 110 0.26 -2.95 -3.74
CA THR A 110 0.85 -1.95 -4.62
C THR A 110 -0.15 -0.86 -5.01
N VAL A 111 -1.38 -1.24 -5.34
CA VAL A 111 -2.39 -0.26 -5.74
C VAL A 111 -2.84 0.64 -4.59
N PHE A 112 -2.79 0.17 -3.34
CA PHE A 112 -3.00 1.01 -2.16
C PHE A 112 -1.85 1.98 -1.93
N CYS A 113 -0.60 1.53 -2.06
CA CYS A 113 0.58 2.40 -1.97
C CYS A 113 0.51 3.54 -2.98
N ALA A 114 0.23 3.23 -4.25
CA ALA A 114 0.05 4.22 -5.29
C ALA A 114 -1.10 5.20 -4.98
N THR A 115 -2.19 4.71 -4.38
CA THR A 115 -3.32 5.56 -3.98
C THR A 115 -2.92 6.57 -2.90
N ALA A 116 -2.13 6.19 -1.91
CA ALA A 116 -1.64 7.10 -0.88
C ALA A 116 -0.82 8.26 -1.49
N ALA A 117 0.05 7.96 -2.47
CA ALA A 117 0.84 8.96 -3.18
C ALA A 117 -0.06 9.89 -4.04
N THR A 118 -1.03 9.32 -4.75
CA THR A 118 -1.96 10.06 -5.61
C THR A 118 -2.83 11.05 -4.82
N ILE A 119 -3.26 10.74 -3.60
CA ILE A 119 -4.03 11.67 -2.74
C ILE A 119 -3.26 12.99 -2.52
N VAL A 120 -1.94 12.91 -2.36
CA VAL A 120 -1.09 14.10 -2.18
C VAL A 120 -1.04 14.96 -3.43
N SER A 121 -1.12 14.35 -4.61
CA SER A 121 -1.05 15.02 -5.92
C SER A 121 -2.08 16.15 -6.04
N GLY A 122 -3.32 15.91 -5.63
CA GLY A 122 -4.40 16.88 -5.72
C GLY A 122 -4.13 18.16 -4.93
N ALA A 123 -3.61 18.04 -3.70
CA ALA A 123 -3.29 19.19 -2.85
C ALA A 123 -2.10 20.03 -3.39
N MET A 124 -1.19 19.37 -4.09
CA MET A 124 0.00 19.99 -4.69
C MET A 124 -0.18 20.40 -6.15
N ALA A 125 -1.38 20.19 -6.70
CA ALA A 125 -1.70 20.55 -8.07
C ALA A 125 -1.53 22.06 -8.31
N GLU A 126 -0.93 22.41 -9.45
CA GLU A 126 -0.64 23.80 -9.86
C GLU A 126 0.33 24.61 -8.97
N ARG A 127 0.81 24.02 -7.86
CA ARG A 127 1.68 24.70 -6.88
C ARG A 127 3.11 24.18 -6.91
N THR A 128 3.30 22.92 -7.29
CA THR A 128 4.57 22.21 -7.16
C THR A 128 5.20 21.93 -8.51
N LYS A 129 6.52 22.08 -8.59
CA LYS A 129 7.30 21.67 -9.78
C LYS A 129 7.22 20.16 -9.95
N PHE A 130 7.14 19.69 -11.19
CA PHE A 130 7.06 18.27 -11.51
C PHE A 130 8.19 17.43 -10.89
N SER A 131 9.43 17.95 -10.90
CA SER A 131 10.58 17.26 -10.29
C SER A 131 10.43 17.03 -8.78
N MET A 132 9.88 18.02 -8.05
CA MET A 132 9.60 17.86 -6.63
C MET A 132 8.50 16.85 -6.38
N TYR A 133 7.52 16.83 -7.27
CA TYR A 133 6.47 15.82 -7.25
C TYR A 133 7.05 14.39 -7.34
N CYS A 134 7.94 14.14 -8.30
CA CYS A 134 8.61 12.84 -8.42
C CYS A 134 9.40 12.46 -7.16
N ILE A 135 10.10 13.43 -6.56
CA ILE A 135 10.91 13.19 -5.35
C ILE A 135 10.03 12.77 -4.18
N TYR A 136 8.95 13.50 -3.89
CA TYR A 136 8.12 13.14 -2.76
C TYR A 136 7.37 11.82 -2.99
N SER A 137 6.95 11.53 -4.22
CA SER A 137 6.33 10.25 -4.58
C SER A 137 7.24 9.07 -4.27
N VAL A 138 8.54 9.20 -4.56
CA VAL A 138 9.57 8.22 -4.17
C VAL A 138 9.60 8.03 -2.65
N PHE A 139 9.65 9.12 -1.87
CA PHE A 139 9.68 9.02 -0.40
C PHE A 139 8.40 8.43 0.18
N ILE A 140 7.25 8.79 -0.37
CA ILE A 140 5.97 8.22 0.07
C ILE A 140 5.95 6.71 -0.16
N SER A 141 6.23 6.28 -1.39
CA SER A 141 6.10 4.88 -1.78
C SER A 141 7.16 3.96 -1.17
N LEU A 142 8.35 4.52 -0.90
CA LEU A 142 9.47 3.75 -0.39
C LEU A 142 9.53 3.68 1.14
N LEU A 143 9.18 4.76 1.83
CA LEU A 143 9.40 4.90 3.27
C LEU A 143 8.11 5.19 4.04
N ILE A 144 7.45 6.31 3.75
CA ILE A 144 6.38 6.82 4.62
C ILE A 144 5.20 5.86 4.66
N TYR A 145 4.71 5.47 3.49
CA TYR A 145 3.59 4.54 3.40
C TYR A 145 3.94 3.13 3.91
N PRO A 146 5.07 2.51 3.52
CA PRO A 146 5.46 1.20 4.06
C PRO A 146 5.65 1.18 5.57
N ILE A 147 6.28 2.19 6.17
CA ILE A 147 6.47 2.25 7.62
C ILE A 147 5.13 2.35 8.35
N SER A 148 4.27 3.28 7.94
CA SER A 148 2.94 3.42 8.53
C SER A 148 2.06 2.19 8.29
N GLY A 149 2.23 1.54 7.13
CA GLY A 149 1.60 0.28 6.79
C GLY A 149 2.06 -0.88 7.64
N HIS A 150 3.33 -0.93 7.97
CA HIS A 150 3.87 -1.92 8.88
C HIS A 150 3.18 -1.86 10.25
N TRP A 151 2.96 -0.64 10.78
CA TRP A 151 2.31 -0.47 12.08
C TRP A 151 0.91 -1.06 12.16
N THR A 152 0.17 -1.04 11.05
CA THR A 152 -1.27 -1.36 11.00
C THR A 152 -1.61 -2.67 10.31
N TRP A 153 -0.87 -3.05 9.26
CA TRP A 153 -1.13 -4.25 8.46
C TRP A 153 0.05 -5.24 8.43
N GLY A 154 1.25 -4.75 8.74
CA GLY A 154 2.48 -5.54 8.68
C GLY A 154 2.89 -6.23 9.99
N GLY A 155 1.99 -6.35 10.95
CA GLY A 155 2.29 -6.96 12.26
C GLY A 155 3.02 -6.03 13.23
N GLY A 156 3.01 -4.70 12.96
CA GLY A 156 3.69 -3.71 13.80
C GLY A 156 2.94 -3.36 15.09
N TRP A 157 3.43 -2.35 15.79
CA TRP A 157 3.06 -2.03 17.17
C TRP A 157 1.57 -1.70 17.41
N LEU A 158 0.87 -1.17 16.38
CA LEU A 158 -0.58 -0.91 16.47
C LEU A 158 -1.42 -2.20 16.38
N MET A 159 -0.90 -3.20 15.68
CA MET A 159 -1.57 -4.49 15.48
C MET A 159 -1.21 -5.53 16.56
N ASN A 160 -0.19 -5.26 17.37
CA ASN A 160 0.29 -6.20 18.37
C ASN A 160 -0.77 -6.45 19.45
N GLY A 161 -1.26 -7.69 19.54
CA GLY A 161 -2.29 -8.16 20.48
C GLY A 161 -1.75 -8.80 21.76
N ASP A 162 -0.44 -8.77 22.01
CA ASP A 162 0.15 -9.32 23.22
C ASP A 162 -0.33 -8.56 24.46
N GLU A 163 -0.59 -9.24 25.57
CA GLU A 163 -1.13 -8.64 26.80
C GLU A 163 -0.30 -7.47 27.35
N GLY A 164 1.01 -7.47 27.12
CA GLY A 164 1.94 -6.41 27.53
C GLY A 164 2.15 -5.31 26.49
N SER A 165 1.55 -5.42 25.31
CA SER A 165 1.73 -4.41 24.25
C SER A 165 1.11 -3.07 24.62
N PHE A 166 1.61 -1.99 24.00
CA PHE A 166 1.09 -0.63 24.21
C PHE A 166 -0.43 -0.55 23.95
N MET A 167 -0.90 -1.15 22.87
CA MET A 167 -2.31 -1.10 22.51
C MET A 167 -3.18 -1.87 23.50
N MET A 168 -2.81 -3.10 23.84
CA MET A 168 -3.58 -3.92 24.78
C MET A 168 -3.55 -3.37 26.20
N SER A 169 -2.40 -2.85 26.67
CA SER A 169 -2.27 -2.29 28.01
C SER A 169 -2.98 -0.94 28.17
N THR A 170 -3.09 -0.13 27.10
CA THR A 170 -3.68 1.21 27.15
C THR A 170 -5.16 1.21 26.78
N PHE A 171 -5.54 0.47 25.74
CA PHE A 171 -6.88 0.51 25.14
C PHE A 171 -7.66 -0.80 25.29
N GLY A 172 -7.01 -1.88 25.68
CA GLY A 172 -7.61 -3.21 25.75
C GLY A 172 -7.98 -3.82 24.39
N ALA A 173 -7.48 -3.24 23.29
CA ALA A 173 -7.76 -3.66 21.91
C ALA A 173 -6.63 -3.25 20.97
N THR A 174 -6.47 -3.97 19.88
CA THR A 174 -5.57 -3.60 18.78
C THR A 174 -6.23 -2.60 17.85
N PHE A 175 -5.42 -1.81 17.14
CA PHE A 175 -5.90 -0.95 16.07
C PHE A 175 -6.30 -1.79 14.86
N HIS A 176 -7.45 -1.48 14.27
CA HIS A 176 -7.94 -2.17 13.07
C HIS A 176 -8.26 -1.16 11.97
N ASP A 177 -7.58 -1.28 10.84
CA ASP A 177 -7.91 -0.57 9.61
C ASP A 177 -8.30 -1.61 8.54
N PHE A 178 -9.57 -1.65 8.18
CA PHE A 178 -10.09 -2.67 7.28
C PHE A 178 -9.68 -2.43 5.82
N ALA A 179 -9.92 -1.23 5.31
CA ALA A 179 -9.77 -0.92 3.88
C ALA A 179 -8.85 0.28 3.59
N GLY A 180 -7.97 0.64 4.50
CA GLY A 180 -7.03 1.75 4.32
C GLY A 180 -7.59 3.12 4.63
N SER A 181 -8.70 3.22 5.37
CA SER A 181 -9.27 4.51 5.77
C SER A 181 -8.27 5.36 6.58
N ALA A 182 -7.50 4.74 7.47
CA ALA A 182 -6.43 5.40 8.19
C ALA A 182 -5.11 5.33 7.40
N ILE A 183 -4.63 4.14 7.08
CA ILE A 183 -3.29 3.97 6.50
C ILE A 183 -3.14 4.64 5.13
N VAL A 184 -4.10 4.49 4.22
CA VAL A 184 -4.00 5.07 2.87
C VAL A 184 -4.41 6.54 2.90
N HIS A 185 -5.63 6.81 3.39
CA HIS A 185 -6.22 8.14 3.29
C HIS A 185 -5.66 9.13 4.32
N SER A 186 -5.36 8.70 5.55
CA SER A 186 -4.73 9.61 6.52
C SER A 186 -3.28 9.91 6.19
N VAL A 187 -2.51 8.92 5.73
CA VAL A 187 -1.14 9.16 5.26
C VAL A 187 -1.16 10.14 4.09
N GLY A 188 -1.98 9.86 3.07
CA GLY A 188 -2.13 10.77 1.93
C GLY A 188 -2.62 12.16 2.35
N GLY A 189 -3.63 12.24 3.21
CA GLY A 189 -4.22 13.51 3.69
C GLY A 189 -3.26 14.35 4.54
N VAL A 190 -2.51 13.74 5.46
CA VAL A 190 -1.50 14.45 6.27
C VAL A 190 -0.37 14.99 5.39
N LEU A 191 0.13 14.18 4.47
CA LEU A 191 1.16 14.61 3.52
C LEU A 191 0.65 15.70 2.57
N ALA A 192 -0.60 15.60 2.11
CA ALA A 192 -1.28 16.63 1.32
C ALA A 192 -1.38 17.96 2.09
N PHE A 193 -1.75 17.89 3.38
CA PHE A 193 -1.81 19.07 4.25
C PHE A 193 -0.44 19.72 4.41
N VAL A 194 0.60 18.96 4.73
CA VAL A 194 1.98 19.48 4.85
C VAL A 194 2.44 20.08 3.51
N GLY A 195 2.23 19.38 2.40
CA GLY A 195 2.62 19.86 1.08
C GLY A 195 1.83 21.09 0.60
N ALA A 196 0.64 21.34 1.13
CA ALA A 196 -0.14 22.54 0.82
C ALA A 196 0.32 23.78 1.62
N ILE A 197 0.96 23.57 2.78
CA ILE A 197 1.50 24.66 3.63
C ILE A 197 2.92 25.06 3.21
N ALA A 198 3.74 24.09 2.77
CA ALA A 198 5.12 24.32 2.35
C ALA A 198 5.21 25.08 1.02
#